data_172eb1f20b5b36c17526aa77ec6547ca
#
_entry.id   172eb1f20b5b36c17526aa77ec6547ca
#
_cell.length_a   1.000
_cell.length_b   1.000
_cell.length_c   1.000
_cell.angle_alpha   90.00
_cell.angle_beta   90.00
_cell.angle_gamma   90.00
#
_symmetry.space_group_name_H-M   'P 1'
#
loop_
_entity.id
_entity.type
_entity.pdbx_description
1 polymer ?
#
loop_
_entity_poly.entity_id
_entity_poly.type
_entity_poly.pdbx_seq_one_letter_code
_entity_poly.pdbx_strand_id
1 'polypeptide(L)'
;WKQIDKSKIGSADGAGAASVYVSPQYLSRLFIRFFKCWVYEYLTNYRINKAKGFLMVRGRKIQDIAHDVGYTDASHFIVMFKKFTGMPPAEFRKLYM
;
A
#
# COMPACT_ATOMS: atom_id res chain seq x y z
N TRP A 1 -6.49 5.26 -16.31
CA TRP A 1 -5.35 4.52 -16.79
C TRP A 1 -4.61 5.33 -17.84
N LYS A 2 -3.46 5.66 -17.49
CA LYS A 2 -2.69 6.53 -18.32
C LYS A 2 -2.22 5.85 -19.57
N GLN A 3 -2.20 6.60 -20.61
CA GLN A 3 -1.65 6.15 -21.85
C GLN A 3 -0.21 5.74 -21.68
N ILE A 4 0.11 4.54 -22.13
CA ILE A 4 1.47 4.06 -22.09
C ILE A 4 2.23 4.66 -23.26
N ASP A 5 3.42 5.14 -23.00
CA ASP A 5 4.26 5.71 -24.04
C ASP A 5 4.73 4.62 -24.99
N LYS A 6 4.13 4.62 -26.16
CA LYS A 6 4.46 3.61 -27.17
C LYS A 6 5.90 3.70 -27.65
N SER A 7 6.50 4.86 -27.55
CA SER A 7 7.88 5.00 -28.00
C SER A 7 8.82 4.22 -27.10
N LYS A 8 8.50 4.14 -25.81
CA LYS A 8 9.31 3.35 -24.89
C LYS A 8 9.17 1.87 -25.15
N ILE A 9 7.95 1.45 -25.45
CA ILE A 9 7.71 0.06 -25.79
C ILE A 9 8.32 -0.25 -27.14
N GLY A 10 8.13 0.66 -28.08
CA GLY A 10 8.65 0.48 -29.41
C GLY A 10 10.16 0.45 -29.46
N SER A 11 10.81 1.24 -28.63
CA SER A 11 12.28 1.20 -28.60
C SER A 11 12.77 -0.14 -28.06
N ALA A 12 12.01 -0.73 -27.17
CA ALA A 12 12.32 -2.07 -26.73
C ALA A 12 12.16 -3.05 -27.89
N ASP A 13 11.19 -2.80 -28.73
CA ASP A 13 10.98 -3.64 -29.89
C ASP A 13 12.14 -3.62 -30.82
N GLY A 14 12.63 -2.45 -31.09
CA GLY A 14 13.61 -2.30 -32.12
C GLY A 14 14.79 -3.22 -31.92
N ALA A 15 15.27 -3.26 -30.73
CA ALA A 15 16.47 -4.05 -30.46
C ALA A 15 16.17 -5.30 -29.68
N GLY A 16 15.21 -5.21 -28.82
CA GLY A 16 15.06 -6.24 -27.82
C GLY A 16 13.85 -7.13 -27.99
N ALA A 17 12.91 -6.72 -28.80
CA ALA A 17 11.68 -7.46 -28.90
C ALA A 17 11.92 -8.90 -29.28
N ALA A 18 12.85 -9.11 -30.18
CA ALA A 18 13.16 -10.45 -30.63
C ALA A 18 13.78 -11.30 -29.54
N SER A 19 14.53 -10.66 -28.66
CA SER A 19 15.22 -11.39 -27.60
C SER A 19 14.42 -11.41 -26.31
N VAL A 20 13.43 -10.56 -26.18
CA VAL A 20 12.64 -10.45 -24.96
C VAL A 20 11.23 -10.92 -25.23
N TYR A 21 11.10 -12.20 -25.48
CA TYR A 21 9.79 -12.78 -25.62
C TYR A 21 9.24 -13.11 -24.25
N VAL A 22 8.06 -12.60 -23.97
CA VAL A 22 7.37 -12.85 -22.71
C VAL A 22 6.05 -13.52 -23.02
N SER A 23 5.80 -14.68 -22.45
CA SER A 23 4.58 -15.40 -22.69
C SER A 23 3.38 -14.65 -22.08
N PRO A 24 2.18 -14.80 -22.66
CA PRO A 24 0.99 -14.22 -22.08
C PRO A 24 0.76 -14.63 -20.62
N GLN A 25 1.06 -15.89 -20.31
CA GLN A 25 0.91 -16.36 -18.94
C GLN A 25 1.83 -15.62 -17.98
N TYR A 26 3.06 -15.40 -18.41
CA TYR A 26 4.02 -14.67 -17.58
C TYR A 26 3.56 -13.23 -17.35
N LEU A 27 3.11 -12.56 -18.40
CA LEU A 27 2.60 -11.20 -18.27
C LEU A 27 1.39 -11.14 -17.34
N SER A 28 0.49 -12.11 -17.46
CA SER A 28 -0.68 -12.17 -16.60
C SER A 28 -0.28 -12.33 -15.14
N ARG A 29 0.69 -13.18 -14.87
CA ARG A 29 1.18 -13.39 -13.51
C ARG A 29 1.80 -12.13 -12.95
N LEU A 30 2.61 -11.43 -13.74
CA LEU A 30 3.20 -10.17 -13.34
C LEU A 30 2.14 -9.13 -13.05
N PHE A 31 1.16 -9.01 -13.94
CA PHE A 31 0.09 -8.06 -13.77
C PHE A 31 -0.67 -8.30 -12.47
N ILE A 32 -1.04 -9.55 -12.21
CA ILE A 32 -1.75 -9.89 -10.99
C ILE A 32 -0.91 -9.58 -9.76
N ARG A 33 0.37 -9.88 -9.84
CA ARG A 33 1.29 -9.62 -8.73
C ARG A 33 1.38 -8.14 -8.40
N PHE A 34 1.57 -7.30 -9.42
CA PHE A 34 1.63 -5.87 -9.23
C PHE A 34 0.29 -5.31 -8.77
N PHE A 35 -0.80 -5.83 -9.32
CA PHE A 35 -2.13 -5.39 -8.93
C PHE A 35 -2.39 -5.69 -7.45
N LYS A 36 -2.02 -6.87 -6.99
CA LYS A 36 -2.19 -7.23 -5.58
C LYS A 36 -1.38 -6.32 -4.67
N CYS A 37 -0.13 -6.01 -5.04
CA CYS A 37 0.69 -5.10 -4.27
C CYS A 37 0.08 -3.72 -4.22
N TRP A 38 -0.41 -3.23 -5.33
CA TRP A 38 -1.04 -1.92 -5.41
C TRP A 38 -2.29 -1.86 -4.55
N VAL A 39 -3.13 -2.87 -4.64
CA VAL A 39 -4.36 -2.94 -3.84
C VAL A 39 -4.02 -2.99 -2.36
N TYR A 40 -3.03 -3.78 -2.00
CA TYR A 40 -2.59 -3.89 -0.60
C TYR A 40 -2.14 -2.54 -0.06
N GLU A 41 -1.33 -1.83 -0.81
CA GLU A 41 -0.86 -0.51 -0.38
C GLU A 41 -2.01 0.48 -0.26
N TYR A 42 -2.92 0.47 -1.21
CA TYR A 42 -4.08 1.33 -1.18
C TYR A 42 -4.92 1.07 0.07
N LEU A 43 -5.22 -0.19 0.35
CA LEU A 43 -6.01 -0.55 1.51
C LEU A 43 -5.30 -0.19 2.82
N THR A 44 -4.00 -0.41 2.87
CA THR A 44 -3.23 -0.06 4.06
C THR A 44 -3.25 1.43 4.30
N ASN A 45 -3.02 2.22 3.27
CA ASN A 45 -3.11 3.68 3.36
C ASN A 45 -4.48 4.13 3.85
N TYR A 46 -5.52 3.54 3.31
CA TYR A 46 -6.89 3.86 3.71
C TYR A 46 -7.10 3.58 5.19
N ARG A 47 -6.66 2.40 5.65
CA ARG A 47 -6.78 2.01 7.05
C ARG A 47 -6.00 2.94 7.97
N ILE A 48 -4.78 3.28 7.58
CA ILE A 48 -3.93 4.16 8.37
C ILE A 48 -4.53 5.56 8.46
N ASN A 49 -5.06 6.07 7.36
CA ASN A 49 -5.71 7.38 7.35
C ASN A 49 -6.94 7.41 8.26
N LYS A 50 -7.73 6.35 8.26
CA LYS A 50 -8.85 6.23 9.19
C LYS A 50 -8.38 6.18 10.62
N ALA A 51 -7.30 5.45 10.87
CA ALA A 51 -6.74 5.36 12.22
C ALA A 51 -6.28 6.71 12.73
N LYS A 52 -5.74 7.55 11.86
CA LYS A 52 -5.35 8.91 12.26
C LYS A 52 -6.54 9.68 12.83
N GLY A 53 -7.68 9.58 12.17
CA GLY A 53 -8.90 10.23 12.65
C GLY A 53 -9.34 9.68 14.00
N PHE A 54 -9.31 8.37 14.16
CA PHE A 54 -9.71 7.74 15.42
C PHE A 54 -8.75 8.09 16.56
N LEU A 55 -7.48 8.28 16.25
CA LEU A 55 -6.49 8.65 17.25
C LEU A 55 -6.76 10.03 17.86
N MET A 56 -7.44 10.88 17.10
CA MET A 56 -7.78 12.21 17.59
C MET A 56 -8.97 12.20 18.56
N VAL A 57 -9.62 11.08 18.71
CA VAL A 57 -10.72 10.93 19.67
C VAL A 57 -10.15 10.56 21.01
N ARG A 58 -10.42 11.35 22.03
CA ARG A 58 -9.92 11.10 23.37
C ARG A 58 -10.48 9.80 23.95
N GLY A 59 -9.62 9.08 24.64
CA GLY A 59 -10.05 7.87 25.34
C GLY A 59 -10.12 6.62 24.49
N ARG A 60 -9.93 6.71 23.18
CA ARG A 60 -9.91 5.52 22.36
C ARG A 60 -8.56 4.81 22.51
N LYS A 61 -8.64 3.53 22.81
CA LYS A 61 -7.43 2.73 22.97
C LYS A 61 -6.86 2.35 21.60
N ILE A 62 -5.55 2.31 21.52
CA ILE A 62 -4.87 1.90 20.29
C ILE A 62 -5.35 0.53 19.81
N GLN A 63 -5.54 -0.39 20.75
CA GLN A 63 -6.02 -1.73 20.44
C GLN A 63 -7.40 -1.71 19.78
N ASP A 64 -8.28 -0.88 20.28
CA ASP A 64 -9.63 -0.76 19.72
C ASP A 64 -9.59 -0.14 18.34
N ILE A 65 -8.75 0.86 18.15
CA ILE A 65 -8.57 1.50 16.86
C ILE A 65 -8.04 0.50 15.84
N ALA A 66 -7.06 -0.29 16.23
CA ALA A 66 -6.51 -1.33 15.36
C ALA A 66 -7.60 -2.27 14.87
N HIS A 67 -8.44 -2.71 15.77
CA HIS A 67 -9.55 -3.59 15.43
C HIS A 67 -10.55 -2.91 14.50
N ASP A 68 -10.88 -1.67 14.79
CA ASP A 68 -11.87 -0.91 14.01
C ASP A 68 -11.42 -0.66 12.59
N VAL A 69 -10.13 -0.54 12.36
CA VAL A 69 -9.63 -0.30 11.00
C VAL A 69 -9.27 -1.60 10.28
N GLY A 70 -9.53 -2.74 10.89
CA GLY A 70 -9.43 -4.02 10.22
C GLY A 70 -8.22 -4.87 10.55
N TYR A 71 -7.45 -4.50 11.56
CA TYR A 71 -6.35 -5.33 12.03
C TYR A 71 -6.82 -6.24 13.15
N THR A 72 -6.44 -7.50 13.09
CA THR A 72 -6.77 -8.44 14.15
C THR A 72 -5.80 -8.34 15.32
N ASP A 73 -4.66 -7.74 15.09
CA ASP A 73 -3.57 -7.67 16.06
C ASP A 73 -3.07 -6.24 16.15
N ALA A 74 -3.08 -5.69 17.35
CA ALA A 74 -2.59 -4.33 17.58
C ALA A 74 -1.11 -4.20 17.24
N SER A 75 -0.33 -5.24 17.46
CA SER A 75 1.10 -5.20 17.14
C SER A 75 1.32 -4.98 15.65
N HIS A 76 0.57 -5.68 14.82
CA HIS A 76 0.67 -5.50 13.38
C HIS A 76 0.23 -4.10 12.96
N PHE A 77 -0.83 -3.61 13.55
CA PHE A 77 -1.29 -2.25 13.30
C PHE A 77 -0.20 -1.22 13.62
N ILE A 78 0.43 -1.36 14.78
CA ILE A 78 1.48 -0.44 15.22
C ILE A 78 2.64 -0.44 14.23
N VAL A 79 3.06 -1.61 13.78
CA VAL A 79 4.15 -1.73 12.82
C VAL A 79 3.78 -1.03 11.51
N MET A 80 2.57 -1.29 11.00
CA MET A 80 2.14 -0.70 9.74
C MET A 80 1.92 0.80 9.86
N PHE A 81 1.39 1.26 10.99
CA PHE A 81 1.22 2.69 11.22
C PHE A 81 2.57 3.40 11.23
N LYS A 82 3.54 2.84 11.93
CA LYS A 82 4.88 3.42 11.96
C LYS A 82 5.51 3.43 10.57
N LYS A 83 5.31 2.37 9.81
CA LYS A 83 5.85 2.28 8.46
C LYS A 83 5.29 3.37 7.54
N PHE A 84 4.01 3.67 7.66
CA PHE A 84 3.35 4.60 6.76
C PHE A 84 3.39 6.05 7.24
N THR A 85 3.54 6.29 8.52
CA THR A 85 3.53 7.66 9.08
C THR A 85 4.87 8.08 9.63
N GLY A 86 5.76 7.14 9.85
CA GLY A 86 7.07 7.41 10.43
C GLY A 86 7.12 7.38 11.95
N MET A 87 5.99 7.20 12.61
CA MET A 87 5.96 7.15 14.07
C MET A 87 4.84 6.23 14.57
N PRO A 88 4.99 5.65 15.76
CA PRO A 88 3.95 4.81 16.34
C PRO A 88 2.66 5.59 16.61
N PRO A 89 1.51 4.89 16.67
CA PRO A 89 0.23 5.57 16.93
C PRO A 89 0.20 6.38 18.22
N ALA A 90 0.81 5.87 19.28
CA ALA A 90 0.84 6.57 20.56
C ALA A 90 1.59 7.89 20.46
N GLU A 91 2.71 7.88 19.77
CA GLU A 91 3.48 9.11 19.54
C GLU A 91 2.74 10.07 18.64
N PHE A 92 2.07 9.56 17.62
CA PHE A 92 1.26 10.37 16.72
C PHE A 92 0.17 11.10 17.51
N ARG A 93 -0.53 10.38 18.37
CA ARG A 93 -1.56 10.98 19.21
C ARG A 93 -0.99 12.09 20.09
N LYS A 94 0.15 11.80 20.70
CA LYS A 94 0.82 12.76 21.58
C LYS A 94 1.21 14.03 20.85
N LEU A 95 1.67 13.88 19.62
CA LEU A 95 2.14 15.00 18.83
C LEU A 95 0.99 15.91 18.36
N TYR A 96 -0.15 15.32 18.03
CA TYR A 96 -1.27 16.05 17.45
C TYR A 96 -2.42 16.30 18.44
N MET A 97 -2.29 15.85 19.65
CA MET A 97 -3.20 16.16 20.72
C MET A 97 -2.47 16.90 21.82
#